data_ab781efe2a7c759de26b868f9390bdc4
#
_entry.id   ab781efe2a7c759de26b868f9390bdc4
#
_cell.length_a   1.000
_cell.length_b   1.000
_cell.length_c   1.000
_cell.angle_alpha   90.00
_cell.angle_beta   90.00
_cell.angle_gamma   90.00
#
_symmetry.space_group_name_H-M   'P 1'
#
loop_
_entity.id
_entity.type
_entity.pdbx_description
1 polymer ?
#
loop_
_entity_poly.entity_id
_entity_poly.type
_entity_poly.pdbx_seq_one_letter_code
_entity_poly.pdbx_strand_id
1 'polypeptide(L)'
;MAHAVDPGLIHPPDMPDEAPPKGIVDQIRMARDPGIQELLIARVASRLGLATLSYGGMVYLARQGASEFQVVLVGSAGYIAALIFGLQGGALADVMPKRTALALGLFAQAAACFLIPALWGTSLAALITLVFIISSLSQLTGPAMKSAVRLVTGAATVAAVAALISLAGSIGSALGSSILAPLLIRQSGIRTLMWVTGMFLLVAGVKALSLPKDGKQTKRHERASFRDMMVSPRRMGRWATSHSNIASIILVGALVSALYETLTSLLPVFVREVLHADPTLSIYIFAPAGIGFLIGTILAPMLVRIIGERALAVVAMTFMVVSAILFGFITEVAPVAAWLNPLRLLNRADSINLSDLVLAAGVLGVPLNFGSTATGAAVQAYINRVTPIEEQGSTFGIQEVTEQALTVVTLLFAGLVANVTGTRAVFAIAPLIVIVLGTMMVRHAYRVSGTVIPQPIDATRSLLRGEGIAEWPDAPATSHSGPEDTPPA
;
A
#
# COMPACT_ATOMS: atom_id res chain seq x y z
N MET A 1 -33.60 4.36 30.13
CA MET A 1 -34.23 3.31 29.31
C MET A 1 -33.10 2.54 28.63
N ALA A 2 -32.81 1.34 29.10
CA ALA A 2 -31.76 0.47 28.55
C ALA A 2 -32.18 -0.02 27.16
N HIS A 3 -31.46 0.36 26.12
CA HIS A 3 -31.62 -0.25 24.80
C HIS A 3 -31.12 -1.71 24.88
N ALA A 4 -32.07 -2.62 24.82
CA ALA A 4 -31.82 -4.05 24.70
C ALA A 4 -31.00 -4.27 23.42
N VAL A 5 -29.84 -4.93 23.57
CA VAL A 5 -29.05 -5.47 22.49
C VAL A 5 -29.89 -6.50 21.76
N ASP A 6 -30.14 -6.26 20.47
CA ASP A 6 -30.95 -7.13 19.62
C ASP A 6 -30.25 -8.51 19.47
N PRO A 7 -30.87 -9.63 19.90
CA PRO A 7 -30.28 -10.97 19.82
C PRO A 7 -30.30 -11.57 18.43
N GLY A 8 -30.46 -10.76 17.38
CA GLY A 8 -30.56 -11.19 15.98
C GLY A 8 -29.24 -11.24 15.20
N LEU A 9 -28.07 -11.08 15.84
CA LEU A 9 -26.79 -11.38 15.22
C LEU A 9 -26.68 -12.89 15.01
N ILE A 10 -26.96 -13.32 13.78
CA ILE A 10 -26.84 -14.72 13.37
C ILE A 10 -25.36 -15.12 13.53
N HIS A 11 -25.07 -15.83 14.63
CA HIS A 11 -23.88 -16.67 14.71
C HIS A 11 -24.00 -17.71 13.60
N PRO A 12 -22.95 -17.92 12.76
CA PRO A 12 -22.93 -19.11 11.93
C PRO A 12 -23.06 -20.31 12.90
N PRO A 13 -24.04 -21.22 12.69
CA PRO A 13 -24.18 -22.35 13.57
C PRO A 13 -22.89 -23.17 13.53
N ASP A 14 -22.38 -23.52 14.69
CA ASP A 14 -21.32 -24.49 14.93
C ASP A 14 -19.84 -24.06 14.79
N MET A 15 -19.47 -22.78 14.85
CA MET A 15 -18.07 -22.47 15.13
C MET A 15 -17.86 -22.24 16.63
N PRO A 16 -16.96 -23.01 17.30
CA PRO A 16 -16.64 -22.78 18.70
C PRO A 16 -16.08 -21.37 18.87
N ASP A 17 -16.48 -20.68 19.94
CA ASP A 17 -15.92 -19.38 20.39
C ASP A 17 -14.44 -19.62 20.77
N GLU A 18 -13.55 -19.61 19.79
CA GLU A 18 -12.13 -19.69 20.05
C GLU A 18 -11.66 -18.37 20.66
N ALA A 19 -11.00 -18.47 21.81
CA ALA A 19 -10.39 -17.32 22.45
C ALA A 19 -9.38 -16.63 21.51
N PRO A 20 -9.23 -15.29 21.58
CA PRO A 20 -8.29 -14.57 20.71
C PRO A 20 -6.87 -15.11 20.87
N PRO A 21 -6.12 -15.26 19.76
CA PRO A 21 -4.80 -15.89 19.79
C PRO A 21 -3.84 -15.08 20.68
N LYS A 22 -3.21 -15.76 21.64
CA LYS A 22 -2.29 -15.14 22.61
C LYS A 22 -0.84 -15.07 22.11
N GLY A 23 -0.52 -15.64 20.92
CA GLY A 23 0.84 -15.64 20.41
C GLY A 23 0.98 -16.10 18.95
N ILE A 24 2.21 -16.03 18.42
CA ILE A 24 2.56 -16.41 17.03
C ILE A 24 2.21 -17.88 16.75
N VAL A 25 2.35 -18.77 17.74
CA VAL A 25 2.05 -20.21 17.60
C VAL A 25 0.56 -20.43 17.33
N ASP A 26 -0.31 -19.67 17.98
CA ASP A 26 -1.75 -19.75 17.77
C ASP A 26 -2.14 -19.23 16.38
N GLN A 27 -1.49 -18.16 15.91
CA GLN A 27 -1.67 -17.64 14.54
C GLN A 27 -1.26 -18.67 13.49
N ILE A 28 -0.17 -19.39 13.69
CA ILE A 28 0.27 -20.47 12.77
C ILE A 28 -0.72 -21.63 12.81
N ARG A 29 -1.29 -21.96 13.98
CA ARG A 29 -2.31 -22.99 14.09
C ARG A 29 -3.58 -22.62 13.35
N MET A 30 -4.03 -21.36 13.48
CA MET A 30 -5.18 -20.85 12.75
C MET A 30 -4.96 -20.86 11.22
N ALA A 31 -3.76 -20.57 10.76
CA ALA A 31 -3.40 -20.64 9.34
C ALA A 31 -3.50 -22.06 8.76
N ARG A 32 -3.67 -23.10 9.59
CA ARG A 32 -3.89 -24.49 9.15
C ARG A 32 -5.37 -24.85 8.93
N ASP A 33 -6.29 -23.96 9.31
CA ASP A 33 -7.70 -24.15 8.98
C ASP A 33 -7.90 -24.15 7.46
N PRO A 34 -8.59 -25.13 6.87
CA PRO A 34 -8.76 -25.23 5.42
C PRO A 34 -9.39 -23.98 4.79
N GLY A 35 -10.39 -23.37 5.42
CA GLY A 35 -11.03 -22.18 4.92
C GLY A 35 -10.09 -20.96 4.90
N ILE A 36 -9.29 -20.82 5.96
CA ILE A 36 -8.28 -19.76 6.06
C ILE A 36 -7.15 -19.99 5.04
N GLN A 37 -6.70 -21.25 4.87
CA GLN A 37 -5.69 -21.58 3.86
C GLN A 37 -6.14 -21.23 2.44
N GLU A 38 -7.38 -21.57 2.06
CA GLU A 38 -7.94 -21.24 0.75
C GLU A 38 -7.91 -19.73 0.51
N LEU A 39 -8.28 -18.94 1.53
CA LEU A 39 -8.30 -17.49 1.46
C LEU A 39 -6.87 -16.91 1.39
N LEU A 40 -5.91 -17.47 2.14
CA LEU A 40 -4.49 -17.07 2.10
C LEU A 40 -3.87 -17.36 0.74
N ILE A 41 -4.10 -18.57 0.16
CA ILE A 41 -3.60 -18.94 -1.16
C ILE A 41 -4.19 -18.01 -2.23
N ALA A 42 -5.51 -17.77 -2.20
CA ALA A 42 -6.16 -16.85 -3.12
C ALA A 42 -5.57 -15.43 -3.01
N ARG A 43 -5.28 -14.97 -1.79
CA ARG A 43 -4.69 -13.66 -1.54
C ARG A 43 -3.27 -13.56 -2.06
N VAL A 44 -2.40 -14.54 -1.73
CA VAL A 44 -1.01 -14.55 -2.22
C VAL A 44 -0.99 -14.61 -3.75
N ALA A 45 -1.72 -15.55 -4.36
CA ALA A 45 -1.73 -15.74 -5.80
C ALA A 45 -2.23 -14.49 -6.53
N SER A 46 -3.34 -13.88 -6.08
CA SER A 46 -3.88 -12.68 -6.72
C SER A 46 -2.94 -11.48 -6.62
N ARG A 47 -2.34 -11.25 -5.45
CA ARG A 47 -1.41 -10.12 -5.25
C ARG A 47 -0.07 -10.34 -5.97
N LEU A 48 0.42 -11.58 -5.97
CA LEU A 48 1.62 -11.97 -6.70
C LEU A 48 1.42 -11.75 -8.20
N GLY A 49 0.32 -12.23 -8.78
CA GLY A 49 0.02 -12.02 -10.19
C GLY A 49 -0.10 -10.54 -10.57
N LEU A 50 -0.88 -9.76 -9.81
CA LEU A 50 -1.08 -8.33 -10.06
C LEU A 50 0.25 -7.55 -10.01
N ALA A 51 1.05 -7.77 -8.98
CA ALA A 51 2.35 -7.11 -8.82
C ALA A 51 3.35 -7.52 -9.91
N THR A 52 3.33 -8.81 -10.30
CA THR A 52 4.15 -9.33 -11.40
C THR A 52 3.83 -8.63 -12.71
N LEU A 53 2.54 -8.46 -13.03
CA LEU A 53 2.14 -7.79 -14.27
C LEU A 53 2.50 -6.31 -14.26
N SER A 54 2.14 -5.59 -13.20
CA SER A 54 2.33 -4.15 -13.13
C SER A 54 3.81 -3.78 -13.21
N TYR A 55 4.65 -4.39 -12.38
CA TYR A 55 6.08 -4.12 -12.39
C TYR A 55 6.78 -4.72 -13.61
N GLY A 56 6.40 -5.94 -14.03
CA GLY A 56 6.99 -6.60 -15.19
C GLY A 56 6.71 -5.86 -16.50
N GLY A 57 5.55 -5.23 -16.63
CA GLY A 57 5.25 -4.34 -17.75
C GLY A 57 6.23 -3.15 -17.82
N MET A 58 6.52 -2.52 -16.68
CA MET A 58 7.49 -1.42 -16.60
C MET A 58 8.92 -1.89 -16.91
N VAL A 59 9.36 -3.04 -16.36
CA VAL A 59 10.66 -3.63 -16.65
C VAL A 59 10.81 -3.98 -18.13
N TYR A 60 9.77 -4.55 -18.74
CA TYR A 60 9.76 -4.87 -20.16
C TYR A 60 9.92 -3.63 -21.03
N LEU A 61 9.14 -2.58 -20.78
CA LEU A 61 9.23 -1.34 -21.55
C LEU A 61 10.59 -0.67 -21.38
N ALA A 62 11.09 -0.59 -20.14
CA ALA A 62 12.43 -0.06 -19.87
C ALA A 62 13.52 -0.82 -20.63
N ARG A 63 13.40 -2.15 -20.71
CA ARG A 63 14.35 -3.01 -21.47
C ARG A 63 14.26 -2.80 -22.98
N GLN A 64 13.06 -2.46 -23.49
CA GLN A 64 12.86 -2.13 -24.91
C GLN A 64 13.30 -0.71 -25.28
N GLY A 65 13.82 0.07 -24.32
CA GLY A 65 14.24 1.44 -24.57
C GLY A 65 13.08 2.44 -24.63
N ALA A 66 11.90 2.08 -24.08
CA ALA A 66 10.79 3.01 -23.99
C ALA A 66 11.17 4.24 -23.15
N SER A 67 10.49 5.38 -23.41
CA SER A 67 10.70 6.60 -22.64
C SER A 67 10.18 6.45 -21.21
N GLU A 68 10.68 7.29 -20.32
CA GLU A 68 10.29 7.33 -18.90
C GLU A 68 8.79 7.52 -18.77
N PHE A 69 8.23 8.42 -19.56
CA PHE A 69 6.79 8.68 -19.57
C PHE A 69 5.98 7.46 -19.99
N GLN A 70 6.42 6.69 -20.98
CA GLN A 70 5.74 5.47 -21.40
C GLN A 70 5.75 4.39 -20.31
N VAL A 71 6.87 4.25 -19.61
CA VAL A 71 6.98 3.29 -18.49
C VAL A 71 6.04 3.68 -17.34
N VAL A 72 6.06 4.96 -16.98
CA VAL A 72 5.20 5.50 -15.91
C VAL A 72 3.72 5.42 -16.27
N LEU A 73 3.37 5.55 -17.55
CA LEU A 73 1.97 5.46 -18.01
C LEU A 73 1.36 4.07 -17.73
N VAL A 74 2.16 3.00 -17.84
CA VAL A 74 1.71 1.65 -17.46
C VAL A 74 1.49 1.57 -15.94
N GLY A 75 2.42 2.10 -15.13
CA GLY A 75 2.25 2.16 -13.68
C GLY A 75 1.01 2.96 -13.26
N SER A 76 0.81 4.14 -13.87
CA SER A 76 -0.31 5.03 -13.54
C SER A 76 -1.68 4.46 -13.89
N ALA A 77 -1.77 3.56 -14.88
CA ALA A 77 -3.03 2.93 -15.28
C ALA A 77 -3.73 2.21 -14.12
N GLY A 78 -2.95 1.57 -13.23
CA GLY A 78 -3.48 0.92 -12.03
C GLY A 78 -4.07 1.92 -11.02
N TYR A 79 -3.39 3.03 -10.78
CA TYR A 79 -3.84 4.08 -9.85
C TYR A 79 -5.03 4.85 -10.40
N ILE A 80 -5.06 5.12 -11.71
CA ILE A 80 -6.22 5.71 -12.39
C ILE A 80 -7.44 4.80 -12.25
N ALA A 81 -7.28 3.49 -12.45
CA ALA A 81 -8.35 2.52 -12.23
C ALA A 81 -8.87 2.53 -10.78
N ALA A 82 -7.97 2.59 -9.80
CA ALA A 82 -8.33 2.68 -8.39
C ALA A 82 -9.07 3.98 -8.06
N LEU A 83 -8.64 5.10 -8.63
CA LEU A 83 -9.29 6.40 -8.43
C LEU A 83 -10.72 6.41 -9.00
N ILE A 84 -10.93 5.81 -10.17
CA ILE A 84 -12.24 5.78 -10.84
C ILE A 84 -13.18 4.77 -10.17
N PHE A 85 -12.69 3.56 -9.88
CA PHE A 85 -13.52 2.42 -9.48
C PHE A 85 -13.41 2.03 -8.00
N GLY A 86 -12.49 2.64 -7.23
CA GLY A 86 -12.21 2.25 -5.85
C GLY A 86 -13.45 2.23 -4.96
N LEU A 87 -14.21 3.34 -4.94
CA LEU A 87 -15.44 3.44 -4.14
C LEU A 87 -16.57 2.57 -4.69
N GLN A 88 -16.70 2.51 -6.00
CA GLN A 88 -17.77 1.74 -6.67
C GLN A 88 -17.55 0.24 -6.52
N GLY A 89 -16.31 -0.21 -6.61
CA GLY A 89 -15.93 -1.60 -6.42
C GLY A 89 -16.23 -2.09 -5.00
N GLY A 90 -15.95 -1.26 -3.99
CA GLY A 90 -16.31 -1.55 -2.60
C GLY A 90 -17.80 -1.72 -2.40
N ALA A 91 -18.58 -0.77 -2.93
CA ALA A 91 -20.04 -0.82 -2.88
C ALA A 91 -20.64 -2.04 -3.57
N LEU A 92 -20.10 -2.39 -4.75
CA LEU A 92 -20.53 -3.58 -5.49
C LEU A 92 -20.16 -4.86 -4.71
N ALA A 93 -18.98 -4.89 -4.10
CA ALA A 93 -18.55 -5.99 -3.23
C ALA A 93 -19.49 -6.18 -2.04
N ASP A 94 -20.12 -5.12 -1.51
CA ASP A 94 -21.04 -5.22 -0.38
C ASP A 94 -22.40 -5.82 -0.77
N VAL A 95 -22.86 -5.56 -1.98
CA VAL A 95 -24.16 -6.04 -2.47
C VAL A 95 -24.07 -7.51 -2.97
N MET A 96 -22.94 -7.91 -3.54
CA MET A 96 -22.75 -9.25 -4.09
C MET A 96 -22.38 -10.27 -2.98
N PRO A 97 -22.78 -11.58 -3.16
CA PRO A 97 -22.22 -12.65 -2.33
C PRO A 97 -20.68 -12.66 -2.45
N LYS A 98 -19.99 -12.66 -1.31
CA LYS A 98 -18.51 -12.44 -1.25
C LYS A 98 -17.74 -13.48 -2.07
N ARG A 99 -18.14 -14.75 -1.94
CA ARG A 99 -17.60 -15.86 -2.75
C ARG A 99 -17.74 -15.60 -4.25
N THR A 100 -18.94 -15.17 -4.71
CA THR A 100 -19.22 -14.93 -6.12
C THR A 100 -18.46 -13.72 -6.64
N ALA A 101 -18.43 -12.61 -5.87
CA ALA A 101 -17.69 -11.40 -6.23
C ALA A 101 -16.19 -11.68 -6.41
N LEU A 102 -15.60 -12.46 -5.49
CA LEU A 102 -14.20 -12.90 -5.59
C LEU A 102 -13.95 -13.76 -6.80
N ALA A 103 -14.71 -14.85 -6.95
CA ALA A 103 -14.48 -15.80 -8.03
C ALA A 103 -14.67 -15.14 -9.41
N LEU A 104 -15.78 -14.41 -9.61
CA LEU A 104 -16.07 -13.73 -10.87
C LEU A 104 -15.00 -12.69 -11.22
N GLY A 105 -14.62 -11.85 -10.25
CA GLY A 105 -13.60 -10.83 -10.46
C GLY A 105 -12.22 -11.43 -10.79
N LEU A 106 -11.81 -12.50 -10.09
CA LEU A 106 -10.52 -13.17 -10.35
C LEU A 106 -10.51 -13.92 -11.68
N PHE A 107 -11.59 -14.59 -12.07
CA PHE A 107 -11.70 -15.22 -13.38
C PHE A 107 -11.73 -14.20 -14.51
N ALA A 108 -12.42 -13.06 -14.34
CA ALA A 108 -12.42 -12.00 -15.33
C ALA A 108 -11.01 -11.39 -15.51
N GLN A 109 -10.25 -11.20 -14.40
CA GLN A 109 -8.85 -10.78 -14.46
C GLN A 109 -7.98 -11.81 -15.18
N ALA A 110 -8.13 -13.11 -14.87
CA ALA A 110 -7.41 -14.18 -15.55
C ALA A 110 -7.73 -14.22 -17.06
N ALA A 111 -9.01 -14.11 -17.42
CA ALA A 111 -9.43 -14.05 -18.81
C ALA A 111 -8.80 -12.87 -19.56
N ALA A 112 -8.74 -11.69 -18.96
CA ALA A 112 -8.06 -10.51 -19.54
C ALA A 112 -6.58 -10.79 -19.80
N CYS A 113 -5.88 -11.48 -18.88
CA CYS A 113 -4.47 -11.86 -19.05
C CYS A 113 -4.22 -12.82 -20.20
N PHE A 114 -5.19 -13.65 -20.58
CA PHE A 114 -5.06 -14.55 -21.72
C PHE A 114 -5.53 -13.92 -23.02
N LEU A 115 -6.65 -13.20 -22.99
CA LEU A 115 -7.29 -12.67 -24.20
C LEU A 115 -6.55 -11.44 -24.75
N ILE A 116 -6.12 -10.49 -23.92
CA ILE A 116 -5.50 -9.26 -24.41
C ILE A 116 -4.20 -9.56 -25.17
N PRO A 117 -3.22 -10.33 -24.64
CA PRO A 117 -2.02 -10.65 -25.41
C PRO A 117 -2.29 -11.55 -26.62
N ALA A 118 -3.38 -12.30 -26.64
CA ALA A 118 -3.77 -13.10 -27.79
C ALA A 118 -4.37 -12.25 -28.92
N LEU A 119 -5.19 -11.24 -28.59
CA LEU A 119 -5.94 -10.43 -29.56
C LEU A 119 -5.18 -9.16 -29.99
N TRP A 120 -4.48 -8.49 -29.05
CA TRP A 120 -3.82 -7.19 -29.28
C TRP A 120 -2.29 -7.25 -29.17
N GLY A 121 -1.75 -8.44 -28.92
CA GLY A 121 -0.31 -8.63 -28.75
C GLY A 121 0.23 -7.98 -27.45
N THR A 122 1.46 -7.46 -27.55
CA THR A 122 2.21 -6.93 -26.40
C THR A 122 2.61 -5.45 -26.58
N SER A 123 1.77 -4.70 -27.32
CA SER A 123 1.96 -3.27 -27.53
C SER A 123 1.80 -2.47 -26.23
N LEU A 124 2.32 -1.24 -26.19
CA LEU A 124 2.13 -0.32 -25.05
C LEU A 124 0.64 -0.16 -24.72
N ALA A 125 -0.22 0.01 -25.75
CA ALA A 125 -1.65 0.16 -25.54
C ALA A 125 -2.28 -1.12 -24.93
N ALA A 126 -1.85 -2.31 -25.35
CA ALA A 126 -2.32 -3.58 -24.79
C ALA A 126 -1.91 -3.71 -23.31
N LEU A 127 -0.67 -3.32 -22.95
CA LEU A 127 -0.18 -3.32 -21.58
C LEU A 127 -0.97 -2.37 -20.68
N ILE A 128 -1.14 -1.11 -21.11
CA ILE A 128 -1.91 -0.11 -20.37
C ILE A 128 -3.35 -0.60 -20.15
N THR A 129 -3.98 -1.09 -21.20
CA THR A 129 -5.37 -1.59 -21.14
C THR A 129 -5.48 -2.80 -20.21
N LEU A 130 -4.54 -3.72 -20.27
CA LEU A 130 -4.51 -4.91 -19.40
C LEU A 130 -4.37 -4.51 -17.94
N VAL A 131 -3.38 -3.68 -17.60
CA VAL A 131 -3.16 -3.20 -16.23
C VAL A 131 -4.38 -2.43 -15.72
N PHE A 132 -4.98 -1.58 -16.56
CA PHE A 132 -6.18 -0.84 -16.21
C PHE A 132 -7.37 -1.74 -15.91
N ILE A 133 -7.66 -2.73 -16.79
CA ILE A 133 -8.79 -3.67 -16.61
C ILE A 133 -8.59 -4.50 -15.34
N ILE A 134 -7.40 -5.07 -15.15
CA ILE A 134 -7.14 -5.92 -13.98
C ILE A 134 -7.22 -5.09 -12.71
N SER A 135 -6.67 -3.89 -12.70
CA SER A 135 -6.74 -3.00 -11.54
C SER A 135 -8.17 -2.53 -11.25
N SER A 136 -8.98 -2.28 -12.28
CA SER A 136 -10.41 -1.96 -12.13
C SER A 136 -11.17 -3.13 -11.47
N LEU A 137 -10.95 -4.34 -11.92
CA LEU A 137 -11.55 -5.54 -11.34
C LEU A 137 -11.02 -5.83 -9.92
N SER A 138 -9.78 -5.42 -9.62
CA SER A 138 -9.21 -5.58 -8.28
C SER A 138 -9.89 -4.68 -7.25
N GLN A 139 -10.54 -3.57 -7.67
CA GLN A 139 -11.34 -2.74 -6.78
C GLN A 139 -12.61 -3.46 -6.27
N LEU A 140 -13.09 -4.45 -7.00
CA LEU A 140 -14.16 -5.35 -6.54
C LEU A 140 -13.59 -6.47 -5.64
N THR A 141 -12.53 -7.13 -6.10
CA THR A 141 -11.99 -8.31 -5.39
C THR A 141 -11.28 -7.95 -4.08
N GLY A 142 -10.69 -6.78 -3.97
CA GLY A 142 -10.01 -6.31 -2.76
C GLY A 142 -10.93 -6.23 -1.52
N PRO A 143 -12.00 -5.43 -1.55
CA PRO A 143 -12.99 -5.37 -0.47
C PRO A 143 -13.71 -6.69 -0.23
N ALA A 144 -14.07 -7.43 -1.31
CA ALA A 144 -14.68 -8.74 -1.19
C ALA A 144 -13.76 -9.72 -0.43
N MET A 145 -12.44 -9.68 -0.66
CA MET A 145 -11.45 -10.48 0.05
C MET A 145 -11.39 -10.14 1.54
N LYS A 146 -11.40 -8.86 1.89
CA LYS A 146 -11.41 -8.41 3.29
C LYS A 146 -12.68 -8.85 4.02
N SER A 147 -13.83 -8.76 3.36
CA SER A 147 -15.11 -9.19 3.96
C SER A 147 -15.30 -10.70 3.99
N ALA A 148 -14.66 -11.46 3.08
CA ALA A 148 -14.68 -12.92 3.08
C ALA A 148 -14.00 -13.56 4.30
N VAL A 149 -13.21 -12.80 5.06
CA VAL A 149 -12.63 -13.25 6.35
C VAL A 149 -13.73 -13.77 7.29
N ARG A 150 -14.87 -13.10 7.32
CA ARG A 150 -16.01 -13.47 8.17
C ARG A 150 -16.71 -14.78 7.74
N LEU A 151 -16.43 -15.28 6.54
CA LEU A 151 -16.95 -16.57 6.07
C LEU A 151 -16.17 -17.76 6.62
N VAL A 152 -14.92 -17.52 7.03
CA VAL A 152 -13.97 -18.58 7.41
C VAL A 152 -13.54 -18.50 8.87
N THR A 153 -14.01 -17.49 9.63
CA THR A 153 -13.58 -17.31 11.03
C THR A 153 -14.67 -16.66 11.89
N GLY A 154 -14.65 -16.95 13.20
CA GLY A 154 -15.54 -16.35 14.20
C GLY A 154 -15.16 -14.93 14.58
N ALA A 155 -16.08 -14.21 15.24
CA ALA A 155 -15.92 -12.79 15.58
C ALA A 155 -14.64 -12.50 16.40
N ALA A 156 -14.26 -13.38 17.32
CA ALA A 156 -13.10 -13.20 18.20
C ALA A 156 -11.75 -13.25 17.45
N THR A 157 -11.70 -13.91 16.29
CA THR A 157 -10.46 -14.18 15.55
C THR A 157 -10.35 -13.39 14.23
N VAL A 158 -11.40 -12.65 13.83
CA VAL A 158 -11.45 -11.87 12.59
C VAL A 158 -10.24 -10.93 12.43
N ALA A 159 -9.86 -10.22 13.49
CA ALA A 159 -8.72 -9.28 13.42
C ALA A 159 -7.39 -9.98 13.15
N ALA A 160 -7.15 -11.13 13.77
CA ALA A 160 -5.93 -11.91 13.59
C ALA A 160 -5.86 -12.51 12.18
N VAL A 161 -6.95 -13.05 11.66
CA VAL A 161 -7.02 -13.60 10.29
C VAL A 161 -6.89 -12.48 9.26
N ALA A 162 -7.51 -11.32 9.47
CA ALA A 162 -7.36 -10.16 8.60
C ALA A 162 -5.90 -9.67 8.52
N ALA A 163 -5.18 -9.68 9.66
CA ALA A 163 -3.75 -9.37 9.69
C ALA A 163 -2.91 -10.39 8.89
N LEU A 164 -3.20 -11.69 9.03
CA LEU A 164 -2.54 -12.75 8.24
C LEU A 164 -2.79 -12.58 6.73
N ILE A 165 -4.01 -12.26 6.32
CA ILE A 165 -4.36 -12.03 4.91
C ILE A 165 -3.67 -10.77 4.37
N SER A 166 -3.55 -9.72 5.19
CA SER A 166 -2.81 -8.51 4.82
C SER A 166 -1.33 -8.81 4.61
N LEU A 167 -0.71 -9.55 5.54
CA LEU A 167 0.68 -9.98 5.44
C LEU A 167 0.91 -10.87 4.21
N ALA A 168 0.02 -11.85 3.98
CA ALA A 168 0.06 -12.72 2.80
C ALA A 168 -0.02 -11.91 1.50
N GLY A 169 -0.88 -10.88 1.45
CA GLY A 169 -0.96 -9.96 0.32
C GLY A 169 0.32 -9.17 0.09
N SER A 170 0.96 -8.68 1.15
CA SER A 170 2.22 -7.95 1.08
C SER A 170 3.37 -8.85 0.60
N ILE A 171 3.47 -10.08 1.12
CA ILE A 171 4.44 -11.07 0.65
C ILE A 171 4.22 -11.39 -0.82
N GLY A 172 2.96 -11.65 -1.23
CA GLY A 172 2.62 -11.90 -2.63
C GLY A 172 3.03 -10.76 -3.56
N SER A 173 2.75 -9.51 -3.16
CA SER A 173 3.15 -8.32 -3.94
C SER A 173 4.67 -8.18 -4.03
N ALA A 174 5.38 -8.32 -2.90
CA ALA A 174 6.83 -8.22 -2.86
C ALA A 174 7.50 -9.29 -3.73
N LEU A 175 7.08 -10.55 -3.63
CA LEU A 175 7.62 -11.64 -4.46
C LEU A 175 7.29 -11.42 -5.94
N GLY A 176 6.09 -10.93 -6.25
CA GLY A 176 5.64 -10.66 -7.61
C GLY A 176 6.47 -9.59 -8.30
N SER A 177 6.61 -8.43 -7.68
CA SER A 177 7.36 -7.29 -8.26
C SER A 177 8.86 -7.50 -8.19
N SER A 178 9.40 -7.99 -7.06
CA SER A 178 10.83 -8.02 -6.82
C SER A 178 11.54 -9.19 -7.47
N ILE A 179 10.89 -10.35 -7.57
CA ILE A 179 11.51 -11.60 -8.03
C ILE A 179 10.88 -12.09 -9.34
N LEU A 180 9.57 -12.34 -9.32
CA LEU A 180 8.91 -13.03 -10.42
C LEU A 180 8.86 -12.19 -11.70
N ALA A 181 8.58 -10.90 -11.58
CA ALA A 181 8.50 -10.00 -12.73
C ALA A 181 9.85 -9.89 -13.49
N PRO A 182 10.98 -9.51 -12.84
CA PRO A 182 12.26 -9.45 -13.51
C PRO A 182 12.72 -10.80 -14.06
N LEU A 183 12.49 -11.90 -13.33
CA LEU A 183 12.86 -13.25 -13.73
C LEU A 183 12.15 -13.69 -15.01
N LEU A 184 10.81 -13.52 -15.06
CA LEU A 184 10.01 -13.89 -16.23
C LEU A 184 10.35 -13.04 -17.45
N ILE A 185 10.57 -11.73 -17.27
CA ILE A 185 10.97 -10.85 -18.37
C ILE A 185 12.35 -11.26 -18.91
N ARG A 186 13.28 -11.63 -18.03
CA ARG A 186 14.62 -12.05 -18.43
C ARG A 186 14.63 -13.36 -19.21
N GLN A 187 13.86 -14.36 -18.75
CA GLN A 187 13.87 -15.73 -19.29
C GLN A 187 12.90 -15.95 -20.44
N SER A 188 11.71 -15.38 -20.37
CA SER A 188 10.60 -15.81 -21.22
C SER A 188 9.83 -14.65 -21.90
N GLY A 189 10.10 -13.41 -21.50
CA GLY A 189 9.50 -12.22 -22.06
C GLY A 189 8.08 -11.91 -21.56
N ILE A 190 7.48 -10.83 -22.10
CA ILE A 190 6.27 -10.23 -21.58
C ILE A 190 5.01 -11.09 -21.82
N ARG A 191 4.91 -11.79 -22.94
CA ARG A 191 3.75 -12.65 -23.24
C ARG A 191 3.61 -13.77 -22.20
N THR A 192 4.71 -14.42 -21.87
CA THR A 192 4.76 -15.47 -20.83
C THR A 192 4.41 -14.89 -19.46
N LEU A 193 4.91 -13.69 -19.15
CA LEU A 193 4.56 -13.01 -17.89
C LEU A 193 3.05 -12.77 -17.78
N MET A 194 2.39 -12.29 -18.86
CA MET A 194 0.94 -12.09 -18.87
C MET A 194 0.19 -13.40 -18.63
N TRP A 195 0.60 -14.49 -19.27
CA TRP A 195 -0.02 -15.80 -19.11
C TRP A 195 0.19 -16.38 -17.72
N VAL A 196 1.42 -16.28 -17.18
CA VAL A 196 1.73 -16.71 -15.80
C VAL A 196 0.90 -15.92 -14.79
N THR A 197 0.75 -14.61 -14.99
CA THR A 197 -0.16 -13.79 -14.19
C THR A 197 -1.60 -14.32 -14.26
N GLY A 198 -2.08 -14.63 -15.47
CA GLY A 198 -3.41 -15.23 -15.68
C GLY A 198 -3.57 -16.55 -14.94
N MET A 199 -2.55 -17.41 -14.92
CA MET A 199 -2.55 -18.66 -14.17
C MET A 199 -2.66 -18.44 -12.66
N PHE A 200 -1.93 -17.49 -12.09
CA PHE A 200 -2.05 -17.15 -10.67
C PHE A 200 -3.45 -16.63 -10.31
N LEU A 201 -4.02 -15.77 -11.15
CA LEU A 201 -5.37 -15.25 -10.97
C LEU A 201 -6.43 -16.36 -11.12
N LEU A 202 -6.22 -17.30 -12.03
CA LEU A 202 -7.07 -18.46 -12.19
C LEU A 202 -7.03 -19.38 -10.96
N VAL A 203 -5.84 -19.67 -10.43
CA VAL A 203 -5.67 -20.41 -9.17
C VAL A 203 -6.38 -19.68 -8.04
N ALA A 204 -6.20 -18.35 -7.91
CA ALA A 204 -6.89 -17.56 -6.90
C ALA A 204 -8.42 -17.63 -7.05
N GLY A 205 -8.96 -17.62 -8.29
CA GLY A 205 -10.39 -17.76 -8.57
C GLY A 205 -10.93 -19.13 -8.18
N VAL A 206 -10.19 -20.21 -8.48
CA VAL A 206 -10.55 -21.57 -8.07
C VAL A 206 -10.59 -21.69 -6.55
N LYS A 207 -9.59 -21.13 -5.85
CA LYS A 207 -9.56 -21.12 -4.39
C LYS A 207 -10.68 -20.27 -3.78
N ALA A 208 -11.07 -19.19 -4.44
CA ALA A 208 -12.24 -18.42 -4.03
C ALA A 208 -13.56 -19.22 -4.14
N LEU A 209 -13.67 -20.12 -5.12
CA LEU A 209 -14.83 -21.02 -5.23
C LEU A 209 -14.90 -22.08 -4.13
N SER A 210 -13.79 -22.43 -3.50
CA SER A 210 -13.75 -23.39 -2.37
C SER A 210 -14.22 -22.78 -1.06
N LEU A 211 -14.35 -21.44 -0.98
CA LEU A 211 -14.86 -20.76 0.22
C LEU A 211 -16.31 -21.16 0.52
N PRO A 212 -16.72 -21.15 1.81
CA PRO A 212 -18.11 -21.37 2.19
C PRO A 212 -19.08 -20.44 1.45
N LYS A 213 -20.29 -20.90 1.20
CA LYS A 213 -21.33 -20.04 0.64
C LYS A 213 -21.76 -19.02 1.68
N ASP A 214 -21.96 -17.78 1.22
CA ASP A 214 -22.56 -16.76 2.05
C ASP A 214 -23.90 -17.26 2.59
N GLY A 215 -24.10 -17.19 3.89
CA GLY A 215 -25.44 -17.42 4.49
C GLY A 215 -26.45 -16.47 3.84
N LYS A 216 -27.75 -16.77 3.92
CA LYS A 216 -28.81 -15.87 3.46
C LYS A 216 -28.63 -14.52 4.15
N GLN A 217 -27.98 -13.58 3.48
CA GLN A 217 -27.91 -12.20 3.96
C GLN A 217 -29.35 -11.69 4.03
N THR A 218 -29.81 -11.44 5.26
CA THR A 218 -31.04 -10.71 5.50
C THR A 218 -30.94 -9.40 4.74
N LYS A 219 -31.92 -9.10 3.91
CA LYS A 219 -32.06 -7.95 3.01
C LYS A 219 -32.12 -6.62 3.79
N ARG A 220 -31.17 -6.32 4.62
CA ARG A 220 -31.11 -5.10 5.44
C ARG A 220 -29.88 -4.25 5.12
N HIS A 221 -29.64 -4.03 3.82
CA HIS A 221 -28.95 -2.83 3.41
C HIS A 221 -29.96 -2.03 2.58
N GLU A 222 -30.49 -0.99 3.21
CA GLU A 222 -31.12 0.09 2.48
C GLU A 222 -30.24 0.42 1.29
N ARG A 223 -30.85 0.49 0.12
CA ARG A 223 -30.20 0.84 -1.14
C ARG A 223 -29.48 2.16 -0.97
N ALA A 224 -28.23 2.13 -0.47
CA ALA A 224 -27.36 3.26 -0.60
C ALA A 224 -27.31 3.58 -2.10
N SER A 225 -27.89 4.72 -2.47
CA SER A 225 -27.95 5.12 -3.87
C SER A 225 -26.54 5.20 -4.39
N PHE A 226 -26.28 4.64 -5.57
CA PHE A 226 -24.99 4.74 -6.26
C PHE A 226 -24.47 6.19 -6.32
N ARG A 227 -25.39 7.16 -6.26
CA ARG A 227 -25.11 8.60 -6.17
C ARG A 227 -24.58 9.06 -4.81
N ASP A 228 -24.99 8.41 -3.72
CA ASP A 228 -24.55 8.74 -2.36
C ASP A 228 -23.15 8.18 -2.07
N MET A 229 -22.70 7.18 -2.84
CA MET A 229 -21.39 6.57 -2.77
C MET A 229 -20.29 7.35 -3.51
N MET A 230 -20.66 8.24 -4.44
CA MET A 230 -19.68 9.14 -5.03
C MET A 230 -19.28 10.20 -3.99
N VAL A 231 -18.06 10.07 -3.47
CA VAL A 231 -17.45 11.14 -2.65
C VAL A 231 -17.29 12.35 -3.56
N SER A 232 -18.20 13.33 -3.43
CA SER A 232 -18.08 14.55 -4.19
C SER A 232 -16.85 15.33 -3.68
N PRO A 233 -16.02 15.92 -4.57
CA PRO A 233 -14.85 16.73 -4.17
C PRO A 233 -15.24 17.82 -3.15
N ARG A 234 -16.46 18.35 -3.24
CA ARG A 234 -17.00 19.33 -2.28
C ARG A 234 -17.25 18.75 -0.89
N ARG A 235 -17.68 17.48 -0.79
CA ARG A 235 -17.88 16.80 0.50
C ARG A 235 -16.53 16.51 1.14
N MET A 236 -15.56 16.07 0.34
CA MET A 236 -14.18 15.82 0.79
C MET A 236 -13.48 17.11 1.26
N GLY A 237 -13.64 18.22 0.52
CA GLY A 237 -13.11 19.52 0.93
C GLY A 237 -13.73 20.02 2.23
N ARG A 238 -15.05 19.90 2.42
CA ARG A 238 -15.72 20.25 3.69
C ARG A 238 -15.26 19.37 4.85
N TRP A 239 -15.12 18.07 4.63
CA TRP A 239 -14.61 17.16 5.66
C TRP A 239 -13.15 17.53 6.05
N ALA A 240 -12.29 17.82 5.07
CA ALA A 240 -10.89 18.21 5.32
C ALA A 240 -10.79 19.52 6.11
N THR A 241 -11.69 20.47 5.89
CA THR A 241 -11.72 21.73 6.66
C THR A 241 -12.25 21.55 8.08
N SER A 242 -13.20 20.63 8.30
CA SER A 242 -13.72 20.33 9.64
C SER A 242 -12.78 19.44 10.47
N HIS A 243 -11.91 18.64 9.81
CA HIS A 243 -10.96 17.72 10.45
C HIS A 243 -9.52 18.00 9.97
N SER A 244 -9.06 19.26 10.08
CA SER A 244 -7.82 19.74 9.50
C SER A 244 -6.57 18.95 9.96
N ASN A 245 -6.56 18.47 11.21
CA ASN A 245 -5.44 17.70 11.76
C ASN A 245 -5.33 16.32 11.11
N ILE A 246 -6.45 15.60 10.99
CA ILE A 246 -6.50 14.28 10.35
C ILE A 246 -6.21 14.43 8.85
N ALA A 247 -6.78 15.45 8.20
CA ALA A 247 -6.55 15.74 6.80
C ALA A 247 -5.08 16.02 6.49
N SER A 248 -4.38 16.76 7.37
CA SER A 248 -2.95 17.06 7.20
C SER A 248 -2.07 15.80 7.29
N ILE A 249 -2.37 14.90 8.21
CA ILE A 249 -1.63 13.63 8.33
C ILE A 249 -1.90 12.71 7.14
N ILE A 250 -3.16 12.60 6.72
CA ILE A 250 -3.52 11.85 5.50
C ILE A 250 -2.74 12.38 4.31
N LEU A 251 -2.66 13.69 4.17
CA LEU A 251 -1.97 14.31 3.04
C LEU A 251 -0.44 14.12 3.09
N VAL A 252 0.16 14.18 4.29
CA VAL A 252 1.59 13.86 4.47
C VAL A 252 1.85 12.39 4.15
N GLY A 253 1.02 11.47 4.66
CA GLY A 253 1.11 10.04 4.32
C GLY A 253 0.97 9.80 2.82
N ALA A 254 0.01 10.44 2.17
CA ALA A 254 -0.21 10.34 0.74
C ALA A 254 0.97 10.89 -0.10
N LEU A 255 1.63 11.98 0.34
CA LEU A 255 2.85 12.48 -0.30
C LEU A 255 4.01 11.49 -0.20
N VAL A 256 4.19 10.86 0.96
CA VAL A 256 5.23 9.84 1.18
C VAL A 256 4.98 8.61 0.31
N SER A 257 3.74 8.10 0.29
CA SER A 257 3.34 6.99 -0.56
C SER A 257 3.52 7.33 -2.05
N ALA A 258 3.09 8.52 -2.48
CA ALA A 258 3.22 8.96 -3.86
C ALA A 258 4.70 9.09 -4.29
N LEU A 259 5.58 9.59 -3.43
CA LEU A 259 7.02 9.61 -3.68
C LEU A 259 7.57 8.20 -3.84
N TYR A 260 7.26 7.29 -2.91
CA TYR A 260 7.71 5.90 -2.96
C TYR A 260 7.28 5.20 -4.26
N GLU A 261 5.99 5.32 -4.61
CA GLU A 261 5.44 4.72 -5.82
C GLU A 261 6.02 5.32 -7.09
N THR A 262 6.33 6.61 -7.09
CA THR A 262 7.00 7.30 -8.20
C THR A 262 8.42 6.76 -8.40
N LEU A 263 9.21 6.66 -7.32
CA LEU A 263 10.59 6.17 -7.40
C LEU A 263 10.65 4.69 -7.82
N THR A 264 9.75 3.86 -7.27
CA THR A 264 9.69 2.44 -7.63
C THR A 264 9.22 2.21 -9.06
N SER A 265 8.31 3.03 -9.58
CA SER A 265 7.85 2.95 -10.96
C SER A 265 8.91 3.39 -11.96
N LEU A 266 9.74 4.37 -11.61
CA LEU A 266 10.87 4.82 -12.43
C LEU A 266 12.13 3.95 -12.27
N LEU A 267 12.18 3.07 -11.26
CA LEU A 267 13.36 2.26 -10.97
C LEU A 267 13.86 1.43 -12.17
N PRO A 268 13.02 0.77 -12.99
CA PRO A 268 13.51 0.04 -14.16
C PRO A 268 14.25 0.91 -15.18
N VAL A 269 13.78 2.15 -15.37
CA VAL A 269 14.42 3.13 -16.24
C VAL A 269 15.71 3.65 -15.60
N PHE A 270 15.68 3.94 -14.30
CA PHE A 270 16.86 4.34 -13.53
C PHE A 270 17.99 3.28 -13.61
N VAL A 271 17.63 1.98 -13.53
CA VAL A 271 18.58 0.88 -13.70
C VAL A 271 19.24 0.92 -15.08
N ARG A 272 18.47 1.19 -16.13
CA ARG A 272 18.98 1.31 -17.50
C ARG A 272 19.89 2.53 -17.69
N GLU A 273 19.44 3.71 -17.26
CA GLU A 273 20.06 4.99 -17.59
C GLU A 273 21.19 5.40 -16.67
N VAL A 274 21.01 5.16 -15.37
CA VAL A 274 21.95 5.62 -14.34
C VAL A 274 22.89 4.52 -13.89
N LEU A 275 22.38 3.29 -13.73
CA LEU A 275 23.22 2.16 -13.33
C LEU A 275 23.84 1.47 -14.54
N HIS A 276 23.47 1.85 -15.78
CA HIS A 276 23.94 1.25 -17.02
C HIS A 276 23.83 -0.28 -17.04
N ALA A 277 22.71 -0.79 -16.51
CA ALA A 277 22.48 -2.20 -16.28
C ALA A 277 21.16 -2.67 -16.92
N ASP A 278 21.00 -3.98 -17.14
CA ASP A 278 19.72 -4.53 -17.61
C ASP A 278 18.63 -4.29 -16.54
N PRO A 279 17.46 -3.73 -16.90
CA PRO A 279 16.37 -3.49 -15.96
C PRO A 279 15.93 -4.73 -15.15
N THR A 280 16.18 -5.94 -15.67
CA THR A 280 15.90 -7.19 -14.93
C THR A 280 16.81 -7.41 -13.72
N LEU A 281 17.94 -6.68 -13.63
CA LEU A 281 18.81 -6.71 -12.45
C LEU A 281 18.23 -5.99 -11.25
N SER A 282 17.09 -5.32 -11.40
CA SER A 282 16.29 -4.77 -10.27
C SER A 282 15.99 -5.82 -9.19
N ILE A 283 15.99 -7.11 -9.50
CA ILE A 283 15.89 -8.20 -8.51
C ILE A 283 16.96 -8.08 -7.41
N TYR A 284 18.21 -7.71 -7.78
CA TYR A 284 19.33 -7.57 -6.85
C TYR A 284 19.26 -6.25 -6.04
N ILE A 285 18.46 -5.29 -6.49
CA ILE A 285 18.15 -4.08 -5.74
C ILE A 285 17.04 -4.37 -4.72
N PHE A 286 15.99 -5.06 -5.14
CA PHE A 286 14.86 -5.38 -4.27
C PHE A 286 15.18 -6.44 -3.22
N ALA A 287 16.10 -7.37 -3.48
CA ALA A 287 16.42 -8.41 -2.51
C ALA A 287 16.95 -7.85 -1.18
N PRO A 288 17.95 -6.94 -1.14
CA PRO A 288 18.32 -6.24 0.09
C PRO A 288 17.24 -5.27 0.58
N ALA A 289 16.59 -4.53 -0.34
CA ALA A 289 15.55 -3.57 0.00
C ALA A 289 14.35 -4.23 0.73
N GLY A 290 14.06 -5.49 0.42
CA GLY A 290 13.05 -6.29 1.10
C GLY A 290 13.32 -6.47 2.60
N ILE A 291 14.58 -6.43 3.03
CA ILE A 291 14.95 -6.43 4.45
C ILE A 291 14.40 -5.18 5.13
N GLY A 292 14.52 -4.02 4.50
CA GLY A 292 13.95 -2.76 5.01
C GLY A 292 12.43 -2.82 5.17
N PHE A 293 11.73 -3.41 4.19
CA PHE A 293 10.29 -3.65 4.25
C PHE A 293 9.92 -4.56 5.42
N LEU A 294 10.62 -5.67 5.62
CA LEU A 294 10.36 -6.61 6.72
C LEU A 294 10.62 -5.96 8.08
N ILE A 295 11.76 -5.28 8.22
CA ILE A 295 12.11 -4.53 9.45
C ILE A 295 11.01 -3.49 9.74
N GLY A 296 10.60 -2.69 8.75
CA GLY A 296 9.53 -1.71 8.89
C GLY A 296 8.21 -2.34 9.35
N THR A 297 7.80 -3.43 8.71
CA THR A 297 6.54 -4.12 9.04
C THR A 297 6.55 -4.71 10.45
N ILE A 298 7.66 -5.31 10.88
CA ILE A 298 7.76 -5.99 12.18
C ILE A 298 7.98 -5.00 13.32
N LEU A 299 8.86 -4.02 13.11
CA LEU A 299 9.26 -3.11 14.19
C LEU A 299 8.34 -1.88 14.32
N ALA A 300 7.63 -1.45 13.26
CA ALA A 300 6.82 -0.24 13.33
C ALA A 300 5.78 -0.26 14.48
N PRO A 301 5.01 -1.33 14.72
CA PRO A 301 4.06 -1.37 15.84
C PRO A 301 4.76 -1.27 17.21
N MET A 302 5.96 -1.81 17.34
CA MET A 302 6.77 -1.71 18.57
C MET A 302 7.31 -0.29 18.72
N LEU A 303 7.83 0.30 17.66
CA LEU A 303 8.38 1.67 17.66
C LEU A 303 7.29 2.71 17.95
N VAL A 304 6.06 2.52 17.41
CA VAL A 304 4.91 3.38 17.75
C VAL A 304 4.66 3.39 19.27
N ARG A 305 4.80 2.25 19.95
CA ARG A 305 4.61 2.17 21.42
C ARG A 305 5.74 2.85 22.21
N ILE A 306 6.97 2.86 21.67
CA ILE A 306 8.15 3.36 22.38
C ILE A 306 8.32 4.87 22.16
N ILE A 307 8.26 5.33 20.91
CA ILE A 307 8.56 6.71 20.52
C ILE A 307 7.34 7.50 20.07
N GLY A 308 6.17 6.84 19.96
CA GLY A 308 4.94 7.44 19.45
C GLY A 308 4.88 7.50 17.92
N GLU A 309 3.66 7.63 17.38
CA GLU A 309 3.40 7.63 15.95
C GLU A 309 4.03 8.82 15.21
N ARG A 310 4.11 10.00 15.85
CA ARG A 310 4.71 11.20 15.22
C ARG A 310 6.21 11.10 15.05
N ALA A 311 6.88 10.70 16.13
CA ALA A 311 8.32 10.54 16.11
C ALA A 311 8.71 9.48 15.08
N LEU A 312 7.98 8.37 15.07
CA LEU A 312 8.20 7.31 14.08
C LEU A 312 7.98 7.83 12.66
N ALA A 313 6.89 8.57 12.39
CA ALA A 313 6.63 9.13 11.06
C ALA A 313 7.77 10.05 10.59
N VAL A 314 8.25 10.95 11.45
CA VAL A 314 9.35 11.88 11.13
C VAL A 314 10.65 11.13 10.88
N VAL A 315 11.02 10.20 11.75
CA VAL A 315 12.26 9.42 11.62
C VAL A 315 12.21 8.55 10.36
N ALA A 316 11.11 7.84 10.15
CA ALA A 316 10.92 6.98 8.99
C ALA A 316 10.93 7.76 7.67
N MET A 317 10.21 8.89 7.61
CA MET A 317 10.24 9.79 6.46
C MET A 317 11.65 10.33 6.21
N THR A 318 12.41 10.65 7.25
CA THR A 318 13.80 11.11 7.10
C THR A 318 14.68 10.02 6.47
N PHE A 319 14.56 8.76 6.92
CA PHE A 319 15.27 7.64 6.29
C PHE A 319 14.92 7.49 4.81
N MET A 320 13.62 7.57 4.48
CA MET A 320 13.18 7.46 3.10
C MET A 320 13.70 8.60 2.22
N VAL A 321 13.59 9.84 2.69
CA VAL A 321 13.98 11.03 1.94
C VAL A 321 15.50 11.09 1.74
N VAL A 322 16.28 10.85 2.80
CA VAL A 322 17.74 10.81 2.71
C VAL A 322 18.18 9.72 1.74
N SER A 323 17.59 8.53 1.85
CA SER A 323 17.88 7.44 0.92
C SER A 323 17.54 7.81 -0.52
N ALA A 324 16.38 8.42 -0.79
CA ALA A 324 15.98 8.83 -2.12
C ALA A 324 16.93 9.90 -2.70
N ILE A 325 17.38 10.86 -1.90
CA ILE A 325 18.38 11.83 -2.32
C ILE A 325 19.70 11.12 -2.68
N LEU A 326 20.15 10.18 -1.84
CA LEU A 326 21.37 9.40 -2.10
C LEU A 326 21.27 8.55 -3.37
N PHE A 327 20.07 8.09 -3.75
CA PHE A 327 19.86 7.50 -5.08
C PHE A 327 20.15 8.50 -6.21
N GLY A 328 19.78 9.78 -6.06
CA GLY A 328 20.12 10.83 -7.02
C GLY A 328 21.64 11.06 -7.16
N PHE A 329 22.41 10.78 -6.10
CA PHE A 329 23.87 10.90 -6.04
C PHE A 329 24.56 9.52 -5.98
N ILE A 330 23.95 8.50 -6.61
CA ILE A 330 24.42 7.12 -6.46
C ILE A 330 25.84 6.90 -7.00
N THR A 331 26.24 7.63 -8.03
CA THR A 331 27.60 7.52 -8.62
C THR A 331 28.69 7.93 -7.62
N GLU A 332 28.39 8.90 -6.78
CA GLU A 332 29.30 9.42 -5.76
C GLU A 332 29.31 8.54 -4.49
N VAL A 333 28.18 7.94 -4.17
CA VAL A 333 27.97 7.13 -2.96
C VAL A 333 28.32 5.66 -3.18
N ALA A 334 28.28 5.17 -4.40
CA ALA A 334 28.46 3.75 -4.72
C ALA A 334 29.74 3.13 -4.15
N PRO A 335 30.93 3.77 -4.18
CA PRO A 335 32.15 3.15 -3.66
C PRO A 335 32.05 2.75 -2.19
N VAL A 336 31.29 3.52 -1.40
CA VAL A 336 31.09 3.28 0.04
C VAL A 336 29.89 2.35 0.25
N ALA A 337 28.75 2.65 -0.38
CA ALA A 337 27.51 1.92 -0.17
C ALA A 337 27.59 0.47 -0.67
N ALA A 338 28.23 0.22 -1.83
CA ALA A 338 28.39 -1.12 -2.37
C ALA A 338 29.16 -2.05 -1.42
N TRP A 339 30.07 -1.51 -0.63
CA TRP A 339 30.86 -2.30 0.33
C TRP A 339 29.98 -2.91 1.43
N LEU A 340 28.88 -2.27 1.78
CA LEU A 340 27.94 -2.73 2.80
C LEU A 340 26.99 -3.82 2.30
N ASN A 341 26.93 -4.07 0.98
CA ASN A 341 26.01 -5.04 0.42
C ASN A 341 26.52 -6.49 0.57
N PRO A 342 25.79 -7.38 1.26
CA PRO A 342 26.19 -8.77 1.42
C PRO A 342 26.29 -9.53 0.10
N LEU A 343 25.56 -9.11 -0.95
CA LEU A 343 25.65 -9.72 -2.29
C LEU A 343 27.02 -9.52 -2.94
N ARG A 344 27.86 -8.62 -2.44
CA ARG A 344 29.25 -8.48 -2.86
C ARG A 344 30.08 -9.75 -2.67
N LEU A 345 29.69 -10.58 -1.69
CA LEU A 345 30.33 -11.86 -1.47
C LEU A 345 30.08 -12.82 -2.64
N LEU A 346 28.92 -12.73 -3.30
CA LEU A 346 28.58 -13.52 -4.48
C LEU A 346 29.38 -13.06 -5.72
N ASN A 347 29.67 -11.76 -5.83
CA ASN A 347 30.56 -11.24 -6.86
C ASN A 347 31.97 -11.80 -6.73
N ARG A 348 32.49 -11.94 -5.50
CA ARG A 348 33.84 -12.52 -5.26
C ARG A 348 33.94 -14.01 -5.60
N ALA A 349 32.82 -14.71 -5.58
CA ALA A 349 32.71 -16.12 -5.92
C ALA A 349 32.53 -16.36 -7.44
N ASP A 350 32.70 -15.33 -8.28
CA ASP A 350 32.45 -15.34 -9.73
C ASP A 350 31.07 -15.86 -10.16
N SER A 351 30.13 -15.93 -9.22
CA SER A 351 28.80 -16.46 -9.48
C SER A 351 27.89 -15.44 -10.20
N ILE A 352 28.10 -14.14 -9.97
CA ILE A 352 27.28 -13.06 -10.53
C ILE A 352 28.18 -11.82 -10.69
N ASN A 353 28.13 -11.18 -11.85
CA ASN A 353 28.91 -9.96 -12.10
C ASN A 353 28.02 -8.72 -11.96
N LEU A 354 27.85 -8.21 -10.73
CA LEU A 354 27.09 -7.01 -10.42
C LEU A 354 28.01 -5.79 -10.30
N SER A 355 27.61 -4.67 -10.91
CA SER A 355 28.33 -3.40 -10.73
C SER A 355 28.15 -2.84 -9.32
N ASP A 356 29.13 -2.05 -8.85
CA ASP A 356 29.05 -1.37 -7.55
C ASP A 356 27.81 -0.45 -7.47
N LEU A 357 27.34 0.10 -8.59
CA LEU A 357 26.12 0.90 -8.66
C LEU A 357 24.88 0.08 -8.30
N VAL A 358 24.73 -1.14 -8.82
CA VAL A 358 23.61 -2.03 -8.52
C VAL A 358 23.64 -2.47 -7.05
N LEU A 359 24.85 -2.79 -6.55
CA LEU A 359 25.04 -3.15 -5.14
C LEU A 359 24.70 -1.99 -4.21
N ALA A 360 25.13 -0.76 -4.52
CA ALA A 360 24.80 0.45 -3.77
C ALA A 360 23.29 0.72 -3.77
N ALA A 361 22.63 0.60 -4.92
CA ALA A 361 21.17 0.75 -5.03
C ALA A 361 20.43 -0.22 -4.11
N GLY A 362 20.89 -1.47 -3.99
CA GLY A 362 20.32 -2.44 -3.06
C GLY A 362 20.43 -2.01 -1.59
N VAL A 363 21.56 -1.46 -1.18
CA VAL A 363 21.77 -0.95 0.19
C VAL A 363 20.87 0.26 0.47
N LEU A 364 20.84 1.21 -0.45
CA LEU A 364 19.98 2.40 -0.32
C LEU A 364 18.48 2.03 -0.33
N GLY A 365 18.12 0.94 -0.97
CA GLY A 365 16.75 0.42 -0.93
C GLY A 365 16.28 0.02 0.48
N VAL A 366 17.18 -0.36 1.39
CA VAL A 366 16.82 -0.76 2.77
C VAL A 366 16.18 0.39 3.56
N PRO A 367 16.83 1.54 3.76
CA PRO A 367 16.22 2.66 4.47
C PRO A 367 15.06 3.29 3.70
N LEU A 368 15.02 3.22 2.37
CA LEU A 368 13.90 3.67 1.56
C LEU A 368 12.62 2.88 1.90
N ASN A 369 12.70 1.55 1.88
CA ASN A 369 11.56 0.67 2.14
C ASN A 369 11.14 0.69 3.62
N PHE A 370 12.12 0.70 4.55
CA PHE A 370 11.84 0.89 5.96
C PHE A 370 11.06 2.19 6.20
N GLY A 371 11.54 3.29 5.62
CA GLY A 371 10.94 4.60 5.79
C GLY A 371 9.50 4.67 5.25
N SER A 372 9.25 4.14 4.06
CA SER A 372 7.91 4.07 3.49
C SER A 372 6.96 3.24 4.37
N THR A 373 7.37 2.02 4.75
CA THR A 373 6.54 1.09 5.52
C THR A 373 6.24 1.61 6.93
N ALA A 374 7.26 2.12 7.62
CA ALA A 374 7.12 2.62 8.98
C ALA A 374 6.31 3.94 9.02
N THR A 375 6.44 4.81 8.01
CA THR A 375 5.59 6.02 7.89
C THR A 375 4.12 5.63 7.68
N GLY A 376 3.83 4.68 6.79
CA GLY A 376 2.47 4.18 6.57
C GLY A 376 1.86 3.60 7.86
N ALA A 377 2.62 2.81 8.61
CA ALA A 377 2.18 2.25 9.89
C ALA A 377 1.91 3.33 10.94
N ALA A 378 2.75 4.37 11.01
CA ALA A 378 2.57 5.49 11.93
C ALA A 378 1.31 6.31 11.61
N VAL A 379 1.06 6.61 10.32
CA VAL A 379 -0.15 7.30 9.85
C VAL A 379 -1.40 6.49 10.19
N GLN A 380 -1.37 5.18 9.94
CA GLN A 380 -2.47 4.29 10.24
C GLN A 380 -2.76 4.19 11.75
N ALA A 381 -1.71 4.13 12.58
CA ALA A 381 -1.84 4.12 14.04
C ALA A 381 -2.48 5.41 14.55
N TYR A 382 -2.07 6.55 14.03
CA TYR A 382 -2.65 7.84 14.37
C TYR A 382 -4.13 7.93 14.00
N ILE A 383 -4.50 7.57 12.75
CA ILE A 383 -5.90 7.60 12.30
C ILE A 383 -6.76 6.69 13.19
N ASN A 384 -6.29 5.48 13.50
CA ASN A 384 -7.00 4.55 14.38
C ASN A 384 -7.21 5.08 15.79
N ARG A 385 -6.26 5.88 16.32
CA ARG A 385 -6.34 6.45 17.66
C ARG A 385 -7.30 7.65 17.74
N VAL A 386 -7.31 8.50 16.72
CA VAL A 386 -8.03 9.80 16.75
C VAL A 386 -9.43 9.69 16.17
N THR A 387 -9.68 8.74 15.28
CA THR A 387 -10.96 8.64 14.59
C THR A 387 -11.91 7.67 15.32
N PRO A 388 -13.15 8.07 15.66
CA PRO A 388 -14.17 7.18 16.21
C PRO A 388 -14.41 5.98 15.30
N ILE A 389 -14.74 4.81 15.88
CA ILE A 389 -14.91 3.54 15.14
C ILE A 389 -15.94 3.68 14.02
N GLU A 390 -17.00 4.45 14.24
CA GLU A 390 -18.10 4.70 13.30
C GLU A 390 -17.62 5.46 12.04
N GLU A 391 -16.59 6.31 12.17
CA GLU A 391 -16.07 7.16 11.12
C GLU A 391 -14.78 6.62 10.48
N GLN A 392 -14.15 5.59 11.06
CA GLN A 392 -12.91 5.03 10.54
C GLN A 392 -13.00 4.57 9.08
N GLY A 393 -14.13 3.94 8.71
CA GLY A 393 -14.35 3.49 7.33
C GLY A 393 -14.34 4.63 6.32
N SER A 394 -15.00 5.75 6.64
CA SER A 394 -15.02 6.93 5.76
C SER A 394 -13.66 7.63 5.72
N THR A 395 -12.98 7.71 6.85
CA THR A 395 -11.63 8.32 6.94
C THR A 395 -10.60 7.55 6.13
N PHE A 396 -10.58 6.21 6.25
CA PHE A 396 -9.71 5.37 5.40
C PHE A 396 -10.08 5.44 3.92
N GLY A 397 -11.37 5.57 3.59
CA GLY A 397 -11.81 5.80 2.21
C GLY A 397 -11.29 7.12 1.63
N ILE A 398 -11.32 8.19 2.43
CA ILE A 398 -10.74 9.50 2.05
C ILE A 398 -9.22 9.40 1.91
N GLN A 399 -8.54 8.71 2.83
CA GLN A 399 -7.11 8.46 2.74
C GLN A 399 -6.76 7.76 1.43
N GLU A 400 -7.42 6.65 1.11
CA GLU A 400 -7.18 5.87 -0.11
C GLU A 400 -7.36 6.73 -1.37
N VAL A 401 -8.47 7.47 -1.49
CA VAL A 401 -8.73 8.34 -2.65
C VAL A 401 -7.67 9.45 -2.76
N THR A 402 -7.28 10.06 -1.64
CA THR A 402 -6.26 11.11 -1.63
C THR A 402 -4.91 10.55 -2.07
N GLU A 403 -4.54 9.38 -1.58
CA GLU A 403 -3.30 8.69 -1.91
C GLU A 403 -3.25 8.32 -3.40
N GLN A 404 -4.31 7.73 -3.94
CA GLN A 404 -4.40 7.37 -5.36
C GLN A 404 -4.36 8.61 -6.27
N ALA A 405 -5.10 9.66 -5.92
CA ALA A 405 -5.12 10.89 -6.70
C ALA A 405 -3.75 11.57 -6.74
N LEU A 406 -3.10 11.67 -5.59
CA LEU A 406 -1.78 12.27 -5.48
C LEU A 406 -0.72 11.43 -6.20
N THR A 407 -0.79 10.11 -6.09
CA THR A 407 0.11 9.20 -6.79
C THR A 407 -0.02 9.34 -8.31
N VAL A 408 -1.24 9.41 -8.86
CA VAL A 408 -1.44 9.64 -10.30
C VAL A 408 -0.79 10.95 -10.75
N VAL A 409 -1.05 12.04 -10.01
CA VAL A 409 -0.52 13.36 -10.38
C VAL A 409 1.01 13.38 -10.30
N THR A 410 1.58 12.90 -9.19
CA THR A 410 3.04 12.90 -9.01
C THR A 410 3.74 11.98 -9.99
N LEU A 411 3.17 10.80 -10.25
CA LEU A 411 3.74 9.82 -11.14
C LEU A 411 3.78 10.33 -12.60
N LEU A 412 2.67 10.85 -13.10
CA LEU A 412 2.62 11.41 -14.46
C LEU A 412 3.52 12.64 -14.61
N PHE A 413 3.52 13.52 -13.61
CA PHE A 413 4.39 14.69 -13.61
C PHE A 413 5.87 14.29 -13.56
N ALA A 414 6.24 13.38 -12.68
CA ALA A 414 7.60 12.86 -12.58
C ALA A 414 8.06 12.14 -13.85
N GLY A 415 7.16 11.41 -14.52
CA GLY A 415 7.45 10.80 -15.82
C GLY A 415 7.72 11.82 -16.92
N LEU A 416 6.97 12.91 -16.96
CA LEU A 416 7.22 14.03 -17.90
C LEU A 416 8.54 14.73 -17.58
N VAL A 417 8.81 15.02 -16.32
CA VAL A 417 10.07 15.64 -15.89
C VAL A 417 11.25 14.73 -16.22
N ALA A 418 11.15 13.44 -15.88
CA ALA A 418 12.18 12.45 -16.17
C ALA A 418 12.51 12.36 -17.66
N ASN A 419 11.49 12.43 -18.53
CA ASN A 419 11.65 12.38 -19.99
C ASN A 419 12.48 13.57 -20.55
N VAL A 420 12.56 14.70 -19.82
CA VAL A 420 13.33 15.88 -20.22
C VAL A 420 14.66 15.98 -19.49
N THR A 421 14.69 15.66 -18.20
CA THR A 421 15.86 15.87 -17.32
C THR A 421 16.60 14.58 -16.94
N GLY A 422 16.04 13.41 -17.33
CA GLY A 422 16.51 12.10 -16.91
C GLY A 422 16.00 11.68 -15.53
N THR A 423 16.00 10.38 -15.28
CA THR A 423 15.50 9.80 -14.03
C THR A 423 16.32 10.22 -12.81
N ARG A 424 17.63 10.45 -12.96
CA ARG A 424 18.53 10.89 -11.87
C ARG A 424 18.05 12.18 -11.21
N ALA A 425 17.61 13.16 -12.03
CA ALA A 425 17.11 14.44 -11.52
C ALA A 425 15.85 14.27 -10.67
N VAL A 426 14.92 13.39 -11.09
CA VAL A 426 13.70 13.10 -10.34
C VAL A 426 14.03 12.49 -8.98
N PHE A 427 14.95 11.52 -8.90
CA PHE A 427 15.39 10.91 -7.64
C PHE A 427 16.03 11.92 -6.69
N ALA A 428 16.75 12.92 -7.21
CA ALA A 428 17.37 13.96 -6.38
C ALA A 428 16.38 15.04 -5.92
N ILE A 429 15.45 15.46 -6.78
CA ILE A 429 14.61 16.64 -6.56
C ILE A 429 13.25 16.29 -5.92
N ALA A 430 12.59 15.18 -6.33
CA ALA A 430 11.28 14.83 -5.82
C ALA A 430 11.23 14.71 -4.28
N PRO A 431 12.23 14.12 -3.59
CA PRO A 431 12.24 14.08 -2.13
C PRO A 431 12.26 15.48 -1.48
N LEU A 432 12.97 16.43 -2.09
CA LEU A 432 13.04 17.81 -1.60
C LEU A 432 11.67 18.51 -1.71
N ILE A 433 10.94 18.26 -2.80
CA ILE A 433 9.57 18.76 -2.98
C ILE A 433 8.67 18.22 -1.88
N VAL A 434 8.77 16.91 -1.56
CA VAL A 434 7.98 16.28 -0.50
C VAL A 434 8.30 16.89 0.88
N ILE A 435 9.58 17.18 1.18
CA ILE A 435 9.97 17.89 2.42
C ILE A 435 9.30 19.26 2.49
N VAL A 436 9.41 20.06 1.42
CA VAL A 436 8.86 21.41 1.39
C VAL A 436 7.34 21.38 1.56
N LEU A 437 6.65 20.57 0.77
CA LEU A 437 5.19 20.42 0.84
C LEU A 437 4.74 19.88 2.19
N GLY A 438 5.38 18.82 2.69
CA GLY A 438 5.07 18.25 4.00
C GLY A 438 5.27 19.26 5.13
N THR A 439 6.37 20.03 5.11
CA THR A 439 6.64 21.09 6.09
C THR A 439 5.58 22.20 6.01
N MET A 440 5.20 22.61 4.81
CA MET A 440 4.15 23.63 4.62
C MET A 440 2.80 23.15 5.18
N MET A 441 2.44 21.89 4.93
CA MET A 441 1.19 21.29 5.43
C MET A 441 1.17 21.17 6.95
N VAL A 442 2.27 20.69 7.55
CA VAL A 442 2.41 20.64 9.01
C VAL A 442 2.29 22.04 9.62
N ARG A 443 2.98 23.03 9.08
CA ARG A 443 2.86 24.43 9.52
C ARG A 443 1.45 24.98 9.39
N HIS A 444 0.75 24.65 8.29
CA HIS A 444 -0.64 25.05 8.09
C HIS A 444 -1.56 24.43 9.16
N ALA A 445 -1.41 23.14 9.44
CA ALA A 445 -2.19 22.44 10.49
C ALA A 445 -1.98 23.09 11.88
N TYR A 446 -0.75 23.42 12.25
CA TYR A 446 -0.48 24.12 13.51
C TYR A 446 -1.09 25.52 13.57
N ARG A 447 -1.06 26.28 12.47
CA ARG A 447 -1.70 27.60 12.39
C ARG A 447 -3.21 27.54 12.58
N VAL A 448 -3.86 26.55 11.94
CA VAL A 448 -5.32 26.37 12.02
C VAL A 448 -5.76 25.91 13.43
N SER A 449 -4.95 25.08 14.09
CA SER A 449 -5.21 24.61 15.45
C SER A 449 -4.89 25.62 16.56
N GLY A 450 -4.28 26.76 16.21
CA GLY A 450 -3.91 27.79 17.18
C GLY A 450 -2.78 27.40 18.15
N THR A 451 -2.13 26.24 17.93
CA THR A 451 -1.04 25.75 18.77
C THR A 451 0.30 26.25 18.27
N VAL A 452 1.22 26.52 19.22
CA VAL A 452 2.58 27.00 18.91
C VAL A 452 3.38 25.86 18.30
N ILE A 453 4.03 26.13 17.16
CA ILE A 453 4.94 25.17 16.53
C ILE A 453 6.16 25.00 17.45
N PRO A 454 6.46 23.81 17.99
CA PRO A 454 7.67 23.60 18.76
C PRO A 454 8.89 23.86 17.87
N GLN A 455 9.89 24.53 18.43
CA GLN A 455 11.14 24.74 17.69
C GLN A 455 11.78 23.39 17.38
N PRO A 456 12.39 23.21 16.17
CA PRO A 456 12.98 21.92 15.78
C PRO A 456 13.97 21.36 16.80
N ILE A 457 14.70 22.23 17.49
CA ILE A 457 15.68 21.88 18.53
C ILE A 457 14.96 21.35 19.78
N ASP A 458 13.85 21.95 20.18
CA ASP A 458 13.08 21.51 21.35
C ASP A 458 12.34 20.22 21.08
N ALA A 459 11.80 20.05 19.87
CA ALA A 459 11.20 18.79 19.42
C ALA A 459 12.22 17.64 19.40
N THR A 460 13.45 17.90 18.94
CA THR A 460 14.52 16.89 18.94
C THR A 460 15.00 16.58 20.36
N ARG A 461 15.03 17.59 21.24
CA ARG A 461 15.47 17.44 22.63
C ARG A 461 14.43 16.70 23.48
N SER A 462 13.13 16.93 23.25
CA SER A 462 12.04 16.18 23.89
C SER A 462 12.00 14.71 23.43
N LEU A 463 12.29 14.45 22.14
CA LEU A 463 12.48 13.11 21.62
C LEU A 463 13.59 12.34 22.32
N LEU A 464 14.76 13.01 22.52
CA LEU A 464 15.91 12.40 23.16
C LEU A 464 15.73 12.18 24.67
N ARG A 465 14.86 12.97 25.33
CA ARG A 465 14.57 12.86 26.77
C ARG A 465 13.44 11.90 27.10
N GLY A 466 12.76 11.32 26.08
CA GLY A 466 11.57 10.48 26.32
C GLY A 466 10.37 11.26 26.89
N GLU A 467 10.47 12.58 26.97
CA GLU A 467 9.34 13.45 27.26
C GLU A 467 8.47 13.43 26.02
N GLY A 468 7.23 12.91 26.13
CA GLY A 468 6.32 12.78 24.99
C GLY A 468 6.31 14.07 24.19
N ILE A 469 6.63 13.98 22.89
CA ILE A 469 6.51 15.12 21.98
C ILE A 469 5.08 15.64 22.15
N ALA A 470 4.94 16.96 22.33
CA ALA A 470 3.65 17.62 22.47
C ALA A 470 2.66 16.99 21.50
N GLU A 471 1.63 16.42 22.04
CA GLU A 471 0.65 15.66 21.26
C GLU A 471 0.20 16.50 20.08
N TRP A 472 0.08 15.89 18.93
CA TRP A 472 -0.49 16.52 17.75
C TRP A 472 -1.83 17.13 18.20
N PRO A 473 -2.12 18.41 17.95
CA PRO A 473 -3.23 19.07 18.61
C PRO A 473 -4.48 18.19 18.47
N ASP A 474 -4.95 17.69 19.60
CA ASP A 474 -6.19 16.95 19.65
C ASP A 474 -7.30 17.86 19.11
N ALA A 475 -8.26 17.28 18.42
CA ALA A 475 -9.48 18.00 18.07
C ALA A 475 -9.97 18.71 19.33
N PRO A 476 -10.40 19.98 19.25
CA PRO A 476 -10.88 20.67 20.41
C PRO A 476 -11.89 19.77 21.10
N ALA A 477 -11.66 19.48 22.38
CA ALA A 477 -12.58 18.71 23.19
C ALA A 477 -13.97 19.32 22.97
N THR A 478 -14.83 18.60 22.28
CA THR A 478 -16.23 18.99 22.22
C THR A 478 -16.66 19.05 23.67
N SER A 479 -16.84 20.27 24.16
CA SER A 479 -17.39 20.54 25.47
C SER A 479 -18.80 19.93 25.52
N HIS A 480 -18.87 18.65 25.87
CA HIS A 480 -20.07 18.11 26.44
C HIS A 480 -20.24 18.75 27.83
N SER A 481 -20.62 20.02 27.84
CA SER A 481 -21.33 20.58 28.96
C SER A 481 -22.67 19.88 28.99
N GLY A 482 -22.70 18.71 29.62
CA GLY A 482 -23.95 18.15 30.11
C GLY A 482 -24.59 19.17 31.05
N PRO A 483 -25.91 19.26 31.11
CA PRO A 483 -26.57 20.14 32.05
C PRO A 483 -26.16 19.74 33.47
N GLU A 484 -25.56 20.70 34.22
CA GLU A 484 -25.34 20.57 35.65
C GLU A 484 -26.68 20.22 36.31
N ASP A 485 -26.77 19.04 36.90
CA ASP A 485 -27.79 18.68 37.85
C ASP A 485 -27.71 19.64 39.06
N THR A 486 -28.50 20.65 39.07
CA THR A 486 -28.80 21.41 40.28
C THR A 486 -29.60 20.51 41.22
N PRO A 487 -29.20 20.29 42.50
CA PRO A 487 -29.99 19.56 43.45
C PRO A 487 -31.24 20.37 43.82
N PRO A 488 -32.41 19.73 43.99
CA PRO A 488 -33.61 20.40 44.41
C PRO A 488 -33.48 20.86 45.86
N ALA A 489 -33.96 22.10 46.12
CA ALA A 489 -34.10 22.72 47.43
C ALA A 489 -35.21 22.04 48.28
#